data_9764f78d885f5e505ed1362f40626b11
#
_entry.id   9764f78d885f5e505ed1362f40626b11
#
_cell.length_a   1.000
_cell.length_b   1.000
_cell.length_c   1.000
_cell.angle_alpha   90.00
_cell.angle_beta   90.00
_cell.angle_gamma   90.00
#
_symmetry.space_group_name_H-M   'P 1'
#
loop_
_entity.id
_entity.type
_entity.pdbx_description
1 polymer ?
#
loop_
_entity_poly.entity_id
_entity_poly.type
_entity_poly.pdbx_seq_one_letter_code
_entity_poly.pdbx_strand_id
1 'polypeptide(L)'
;MDIFLQQIINGLVLGSMYALIALGYTMVYGIINLINFAHGEVLMVGALTSWTAIGLMQEAMPGAPGWIILVLATLIACVVAASLNFAIEKIAYRPLRNSPKLAPLITAIGMSILLQTLAMIIWKPNYKAYPTLLPSTPINIGGAVITPTQVMILAVTAISLATLMWLVNSTKLGRAMRATAENPRVAALMGVKPDMVISATFIIGAILAAIAGVMYASNYGTAQHSMGFIPGLKAFTAAVFGGIGNLAGAVVGGILLGLIESIGSGYIGDLTGDVLGSHYADIFAFIVLIIVLTLRPSGLMGERVADRA
;
A
#
# COMPACT_ATOMS: atom_id res chain seq x y z
N MET A 1 -3.26 23.01 -21.16
CA MET A 1 -2.74 21.62 -21.36
C MET A 1 -1.75 21.23 -20.28
N ASP A 2 -0.94 22.14 -19.82
CA ASP A 2 0.13 21.88 -18.85
C ASP A 2 -0.39 21.40 -17.50
N ILE A 3 -1.49 21.99 -17.00
CA ILE A 3 -2.14 21.58 -15.74
C ILE A 3 -2.68 20.15 -15.85
N PHE A 4 -3.31 19.78 -16.95
CA PHE A 4 -3.86 18.44 -17.14
C PHE A 4 -2.75 17.37 -17.17
N LEU A 5 -1.66 17.64 -17.89
CA LEU A 5 -0.50 16.74 -17.91
C LEU A 5 0.14 16.60 -16.53
N GLN A 6 0.22 17.71 -15.78
CA GLN A 6 0.70 17.69 -14.41
C GLN A 6 -0.17 16.83 -13.50
N GLN A 7 -1.51 16.94 -13.63
CA GLN A 7 -2.42 16.12 -12.83
C GLN A 7 -2.34 14.63 -13.18
N ILE A 8 -2.08 14.29 -14.45
CA ILE A 8 -1.85 12.90 -14.85
C ILE A 8 -0.56 12.38 -14.18
N ILE A 9 0.53 13.12 -14.22
CA ILE A 9 1.79 12.72 -13.57
C ILE A 9 1.60 12.54 -12.07
N ASN A 10 1.01 13.52 -11.41
CA ASN A 10 0.73 13.47 -9.98
C ASN A 10 -0.17 12.28 -9.62
N GLY A 11 -1.21 12.04 -10.43
CA GLY A 11 -2.14 10.95 -10.25
C GLY A 11 -1.51 9.57 -10.46
N LEU A 12 -0.59 9.44 -11.42
CA LEU A 12 0.19 8.21 -11.62
C LEU A 12 1.11 7.93 -10.44
N VAL A 13 1.79 8.95 -9.91
CA VAL A 13 2.66 8.82 -8.73
C VAL A 13 1.83 8.41 -7.51
N LEU A 14 0.74 9.11 -7.24
CA LEU A 14 -0.16 8.83 -6.13
C LEU A 14 -0.79 7.45 -6.26
N GLY A 15 -1.28 7.13 -7.45
CA GLY A 15 -1.89 5.83 -7.77
C GLY A 15 -0.89 4.68 -7.67
N SER A 16 0.38 4.91 -7.99
CA SER A 16 1.44 3.92 -7.81
C SER A 16 1.66 3.58 -6.35
N MET A 17 1.64 4.56 -5.46
CA MET A 17 1.73 4.31 -4.01
C MET A 17 0.50 3.53 -3.51
N TYR A 18 -0.71 3.92 -3.94
CA TYR A 18 -1.93 3.16 -3.61
C TYR A 18 -1.90 1.74 -4.15
N ALA A 19 -1.38 1.53 -5.36
CA ALA A 19 -1.26 0.21 -5.96
C ALA A 19 -0.34 -0.72 -5.15
N LEU A 20 0.80 -0.23 -4.65
CA LEU A 20 1.70 -1.03 -3.79
C LEU A 20 1.01 -1.49 -2.51
N ILE A 21 0.26 -0.60 -1.86
CA ILE A 21 -0.47 -0.92 -0.64
C ILE A 21 -1.63 -1.88 -0.96
N ALA A 22 -2.38 -1.61 -2.04
CA ALA A 22 -3.51 -2.41 -2.49
C ALA A 22 -3.10 -3.84 -2.87
N LEU A 23 -1.91 -4.03 -3.43
CA LEU A 23 -1.32 -5.35 -3.68
C LEU A 23 -1.16 -6.16 -2.39
N GLY A 24 -0.66 -5.53 -1.31
CA GLY A 24 -0.54 -6.18 0.00
C GLY A 24 -1.89 -6.59 0.58
N TYR A 25 -2.91 -5.73 0.49
CA TYR A 25 -4.29 -6.07 0.87
C TYR A 25 -4.84 -7.25 0.06
N THR A 26 -4.72 -7.16 -1.26
CA THR A 26 -5.25 -8.16 -2.18
C THR A 26 -4.59 -9.51 -2.02
N MET A 27 -3.28 -9.56 -1.75
CA MET A 27 -2.58 -10.81 -1.49
C MET A 27 -3.10 -11.53 -0.23
N VAL A 28 -3.25 -10.80 0.87
CA VAL A 28 -3.73 -11.37 2.13
C VAL A 28 -5.19 -11.80 1.97
N TYR A 29 -6.03 -10.92 1.42
CA TYR A 29 -7.45 -11.23 1.21
C TYR A 29 -7.66 -12.43 0.27
N GLY A 30 -6.91 -12.50 -0.83
CA GLY A 30 -7.04 -13.58 -1.82
C GLY A 30 -6.76 -14.98 -1.26
N ILE A 31 -6.02 -15.08 -0.14
CA ILE A 31 -5.69 -16.39 0.46
C ILE A 31 -6.57 -16.73 1.66
N ILE A 32 -6.87 -15.76 2.51
CA ILE A 32 -7.60 -16.04 3.77
C ILE A 32 -8.98 -15.40 3.84
N ASN A 33 -9.39 -14.67 2.80
CA ASN A 33 -10.67 -13.92 2.75
C ASN A 33 -10.87 -13.01 3.97
N LEU A 34 -9.78 -12.38 4.43
CA LEU A 34 -9.75 -11.55 5.62
C LEU A 34 -9.10 -10.19 5.31
N ILE A 35 -9.77 -9.11 5.70
CA ILE A 35 -9.27 -7.75 5.50
C ILE A 35 -8.38 -7.39 6.69
N ASN A 36 -7.10 -7.09 6.40
CA ASN A 36 -6.16 -6.65 7.42
C ASN A 36 -6.12 -5.12 7.50
N PHE A 37 -7.02 -4.51 8.27
CA PHE A 37 -7.02 -3.05 8.45
C PHE A 37 -5.75 -2.49 9.11
N ALA A 38 -4.95 -3.31 9.78
CA ALA A 38 -3.65 -2.90 10.30
C ALA A 38 -2.57 -2.73 9.21
N HIS A 39 -2.86 -3.09 7.95
CA HIS A 39 -1.88 -3.03 6.86
C HIS A 39 -1.39 -1.60 6.56
N GLY A 40 -2.27 -0.60 6.68
CA GLY A 40 -1.89 0.81 6.57
C GLY A 40 -0.88 1.21 7.64
N GLU A 41 -1.01 0.67 8.84
CA GLU A 41 -0.07 0.97 9.95
C GLU A 41 1.29 0.28 9.75
N VAL A 42 1.34 -0.82 9.01
CA VAL A 42 2.62 -1.43 8.61
C VAL A 42 3.39 -0.50 7.66
N LEU A 43 2.70 0.21 6.77
CA LEU A 43 3.27 1.30 5.96
C LEU A 43 3.87 2.39 6.85
N MET A 44 3.11 2.87 7.84
CA MET A 44 3.57 3.88 8.81
C MET A 44 4.83 3.42 9.54
N VAL A 45 4.85 2.19 10.04
CA VAL A 45 6.03 1.63 10.70
C VAL A 45 7.22 1.57 9.75
N GLY A 46 7.01 1.20 8.48
CA GLY A 46 8.04 1.24 7.44
C GLY A 46 8.61 2.64 7.25
N ALA A 47 7.77 3.66 7.15
CA ALA A 47 8.18 5.06 7.00
C ALA A 47 8.95 5.57 8.22
N LEU A 48 8.46 5.35 9.43
CA LEU A 48 9.12 5.82 10.66
C LEU A 48 10.42 5.07 10.94
N THR A 49 10.47 3.78 10.65
CA THR A 49 11.72 2.99 10.77
C THR A 49 12.76 3.47 9.77
N SER A 50 12.37 3.73 8.51
CA SER A 50 13.29 4.27 7.52
C SER A 50 13.80 5.66 7.89
N TRP A 51 12.93 6.53 8.43
CA TRP A 51 13.34 7.83 8.95
C TRP A 51 14.41 7.70 10.04
N THR A 52 14.21 6.80 11.01
CA THR A 52 15.20 6.52 12.06
C THR A 52 16.50 5.96 11.50
N ALA A 53 16.42 5.01 10.56
CA ALA A 53 17.58 4.41 9.93
C ALA A 53 18.39 5.46 9.11
N ILE A 54 17.72 6.35 8.40
CA ILE A 54 18.36 7.44 7.66
C ILE A 54 19.16 8.35 8.62
N GLY A 55 18.54 8.77 9.74
CA GLY A 55 19.23 9.61 10.73
C GLY A 55 20.50 8.94 11.26
N LEU A 56 20.41 7.68 11.68
CA LEU A 56 21.55 6.91 12.17
C LEU A 56 22.65 6.72 11.10
N MET A 57 22.25 6.49 9.84
CA MET A 57 23.21 6.30 8.75
C MET A 57 23.90 7.61 8.34
N GLN A 58 23.21 8.74 8.36
CA GLN A 58 23.81 10.05 8.09
C GLN A 58 24.87 10.41 9.13
N GLU A 59 24.66 10.03 10.40
CA GLU A 59 25.65 10.19 11.46
C GLU A 59 26.84 9.23 11.31
N ALA A 60 26.56 7.95 10.97
CA ALA A 60 27.58 6.91 10.88
C ALA A 60 28.42 7.00 9.58
N MET A 61 27.83 7.51 8.49
CA MET A 61 28.44 7.57 7.16
C MET A 61 28.21 8.95 6.50
N PRO A 62 28.80 10.03 7.01
CA PRO A 62 28.52 11.40 6.56
C PRO A 62 28.91 11.70 5.09
N GLY A 63 29.63 10.80 4.42
CA GLY A 63 30.03 10.94 3.01
C GLY A 63 29.30 10.01 2.03
N ALA A 64 28.33 9.21 2.51
CA ALA A 64 27.66 8.25 1.65
C ALA A 64 26.65 8.95 0.70
N PRO A 65 26.55 8.50 -0.56
CA PRO A 65 25.54 9.01 -1.48
C PRO A 65 24.12 8.79 -0.95
N GLY A 66 23.24 9.79 -1.05
CA GLY A 66 21.90 9.74 -0.48
C GLY A 66 21.05 8.56 -0.97
N TRP A 67 21.21 8.14 -2.23
CA TRP A 67 20.50 6.98 -2.76
C TRP A 67 20.91 5.66 -2.09
N ILE A 68 22.17 5.50 -1.67
CA ILE A 68 22.64 4.32 -0.92
C ILE A 68 21.98 4.29 0.45
N ILE A 69 21.96 5.43 1.15
CA ILE A 69 21.28 5.58 2.45
C ILE A 69 19.80 5.22 2.33
N LEU A 70 19.12 5.71 1.28
CA LEU A 70 17.71 5.43 1.05
C LEU A 70 17.45 3.94 0.81
N VAL A 71 18.26 3.27 0.00
CA VAL A 71 18.12 1.82 -0.27
C VAL A 71 18.34 1.01 1.00
N LEU A 72 19.40 1.29 1.76
CA LEU A 72 19.68 0.58 3.01
C LEU A 72 18.60 0.82 4.07
N ALA A 73 18.13 2.06 4.21
CA ALA A 73 17.03 2.40 5.12
C ALA A 73 15.72 1.68 4.71
N THR A 74 15.45 1.57 3.41
CA THR A 74 14.31 0.82 2.89
C THR A 74 14.43 -0.67 3.22
N LEU A 75 15.60 -1.27 3.07
CA LEU A 75 15.84 -2.68 3.43
C LEU A 75 15.62 -2.91 4.93
N ILE A 76 16.10 -2.03 5.79
CA ILE A 76 15.86 -2.11 7.25
C ILE A 76 14.37 -1.99 7.53
N ALA A 77 13.68 -1.03 6.91
CA ALA A 77 12.24 -0.86 7.04
C ALA A 77 11.47 -2.12 6.62
N CYS A 78 11.86 -2.75 5.51
CA CYS A 78 11.26 -4.00 5.04
C CYS A 78 11.45 -5.15 6.04
N VAL A 79 12.64 -5.29 6.64
CA VAL A 79 12.91 -6.35 7.64
C VAL A 79 12.05 -6.12 8.91
N VAL A 80 11.99 -4.88 9.41
CA VAL A 80 11.19 -4.55 10.60
C VAL A 80 9.70 -4.74 10.32
N ALA A 81 9.19 -4.24 9.21
CA ALA A 81 7.79 -4.39 8.82
C ALA A 81 7.41 -5.86 8.60
N ALA A 82 8.26 -6.64 7.94
CA ALA A 82 8.06 -8.07 7.74
C ALA A 82 8.01 -8.84 9.06
N SER A 83 8.93 -8.55 9.98
CA SER A 83 8.97 -9.16 11.32
C SER A 83 7.74 -8.80 12.14
N LEU A 84 7.35 -7.53 12.11
CA LEU A 84 6.15 -7.04 12.79
C LEU A 84 4.89 -7.73 12.26
N ASN A 85 4.71 -7.75 10.94
CA ASN A 85 3.50 -8.31 10.34
C ASN A 85 3.42 -9.83 10.48
N PHE A 86 4.58 -10.53 10.49
CA PHE A 86 4.67 -11.94 10.86
C PHE A 86 4.22 -12.17 12.31
N ALA A 87 4.66 -11.32 13.25
CA ALA A 87 4.23 -11.39 14.65
C ALA A 87 2.72 -11.14 14.78
N ILE A 88 2.18 -10.14 14.10
CA ILE A 88 0.74 -9.83 14.07
C ILE A 88 -0.05 -11.04 13.52
N GLU A 89 0.39 -11.64 12.41
CA GLU A 89 -0.23 -12.84 11.86
C GLU A 89 -0.27 -13.96 12.89
N LYS A 90 0.87 -14.26 13.49
CA LYS A 90 1.02 -15.39 14.41
C LYS A 90 0.26 -15.20 15.73
N ILE A 91 0.25 -14.01 16.27
CA ILE A 91 -0.30 -13.71 17.61
C ILE A 91 -1.78 -13.30 17.52
N ALA A 92 -2.13 -12.44 16.56
CA ALA A 92 -3.46 -11.86 16.50
C ALA A 92 -4.40 -12.59 15.51
N TYR A 93 -3.93 -12.94 14.31
CA TYR A 93 -4.84 -13.49 13.28
C TYR A 93 -4.91 -15.01 13.26
N ARG A 94 -3.79 -15.71 13.47
CA ARG A 94 -3.75 -17.18 13.41
C ARG A 94 -4.72 -17.85 14.39
N PRO A 95 -4.83 -17.43 15.66
CA PRO A 95 -5.78 -18.02 16.60
C PRO A 95 -7.24 -17.79 16.21
N LEU A 96 -7.55 -16.75 15.45
CA LEU A 96 -8.90 -16.34 15.08
C LEU A 96 -9.37 -16.84 13.72
N ARG A 97 -8.59 -17.65 13.00
CA ARG A 97 -8.93 -18.13 11.65
C ARG A 97 -10.21 -18.96 11.60
N ASN A 98 -10.53 -19.68 12.69
CA ASN A 98 -11.72 -20.51 12.80
C ASN A 98 -12.87 -19.82 13.56
N SER A 99 -12.70 -18.55 13.93
CA SER A 99 -13.71 -17.74 14.62
C SER A 99 -14.68 -17.10 13.63
N PRO A 100 -15.85 -16.62 14.09
CA PRO A 100 -16.76 -15.85 13.25
C PRO A 100 -16.05 -14.65 12.60
N LYS A 101 -16.41 -14.30 11.37
CA LYS A 101 -15.74 -13.26 10.54
C LYS A 101 -15.58 -11.90 11.23
N LEU A 102 -16.43 -11.57 12.21
CA LEU A 102 -16.35 -10.32 12.98
C LEU A 102 -15.15 -10.30 13.94
N ALA A 103 -14.72 -11.43 14.49
CA ALA A 103 -13.64 -11.46 15.46
C ALA A 103 -12.29 -11.00 14.85
N PRO A 104 -11.83 -11.54 13.70
CA PRO A 104 -10.64 -11.04 13.03
C PRO A 104 -10.77 -9.58 12.60
N LEU A 105 -11.96 -9.13 12.18
CA LEU A 105 -12.20 -7.74 11.77
C LEU A 105 -11.99 -6.77 12.94
N ILE A 106 -12.60 -7.05 14.09
CA ILE A 106 -12.43 -6.23 15.31
C ILE A 106 -10.97 -6.24 15.74
N THR A 107 -10.31 -7.40 15.69
CA THR A 107 -8.90 -7.54 16.02
C THR A 107 -8.01 -6.71 15.08
N ALA A 108 -8.32 -6.66 13.78
CA ALA A 108 -7.59 -5.85 12.81
C ALA A 108 -7.67 -4.35 13.13
N ILE A 109 -8.87 -3.86 13.50
CA ILE A 109 -9.07 -2.47 13.93
C ILE A 109 -8.32 -2.21 15.25
N GLY A 110 -8.42 -3.12 16.22
CA GLY A 110 -7.68 -3.02 17.46
C GLY A 110 -6.17 -2.98 17.26
N MET A 111 -5.64 -3.80 16.36
CA MET A 111 -4.21 -3.80 16.00
C MET A 111 -3.79 -2.49 15.30
N SER A 112 -4.63 -1.91 14.45
CA SER A 112 -4.36 -0.59 13.86
C SER A 112 -4.20 0.48 14.94
N ILE A 113 -5.14 0.58 15.86
CA ILE A 113 -5.09 1.53 16.99
C ILE A 113 -3.87 1.27 17.88
N LEU A 114 -3.58 0.00 18.18
CA LEU A 114 -2.41 -0.39 18.96
C LEU A 114 -1.11 0.10 18.31
N LEU A 115 -0.94 -0.14 16.99
CA LEU A 115 0.26 0.26 16.26
C LEU A 115 0.41 1.77 16.20
N GLN A 116 -0.67 2.53 15.97
CA GLN A 116 -0.65 4.00 16.02
C GLN A 116 -0.22 4.51 17.40
N THR A 117 -0.77 3.92 18.47
CA THR A 117 -0.44 4.30 19.84
C THR A 117 1.01 3.96 20.18
N LEU A 118 1.49 2.77 19.81
CA LEU A 118 2.90 2.39 19.99
C LEU A 118 3.84 3.31 19.22
N ALA A 119 3.50 3.63 17.97
CA ALA A 119 4.29 4.56 17.17
C ALA A 119 4.31 5.97 17.79
N MET A 120 3.19 6.44 18.34
CA MET A 120 3.11 7.72 19.04
C MET A 120 4.00 7.73 20.31
N ILE A 121 4.08 6.63 21.04
CA ILE A 121 4.94 6.51 22.22
C ILE A 121 6.41 6.48 21.84
N ILE A 122 6.79 5.68 20.81
CA ILE A 122 8.19 5.47 20.40
C ILE A 122 8.74 6.72 19.71
N TRP A 123 8.02 7.25 18.71
CA TRP A 123 8.49 8.36 17.87
C TRP A 123 7.93 9.72 18.27
N LYS A 124 7.08 9.80 19.28
CA LYS A 124 6.35 11.00 19.73
C LYS A 124 5.34 11.51 18.68
N PRO A 125 4.33 12.29 19.06
CA PRO A 125 3.22 12.68 18.19
C PRO A 125 3.58 13.70 17.09
N ASN A 126 4.76 14.34 17.18
CA ASN A 126 5.15 15.40 16.27
C ASN A 126 5.49 14.88 14.87
N TYR A 127 5.16 15.67 13.85
CA TYR A 127 5.61 15.43 12.48
C TYR A 127 7.14 15.36 12.42
N LYS A 128 7.65 14.35 11.72
CA LYS A 128 9.07 14.18 11.44
C LYS A 128 9.34 14.67 10.03
N ALA A 129 10.23 15.66 9.87
CA ALA A 129 10.70 16.04 8.56
C ALA A 129 11.50 14.87 7.96
N TYR A 130 11.06 14.40 6.80
CA TYR A 130 11.71 13.30 6.10
C TYR A 130 12.84 13.86 5.24
N PRO A 131 14.10 13.40 5.40
CA PRO A 131 15.23 13.96 4.68
C PRO A 131 15.13 13.77 3.17
N THR A 132 15.40 14.81 2.40
CA THR A 132 15.52 14.73 0.95
C THR A 132 16.90 14.17 0.58
N LEU A 133 16.95 12.90 0.18
CA LEU A 133 18.18 12.17 -0.14
C LEU A 133 18.51 12.17 -1.62
N LEU A 134 17.54 12.48 -2.47
CA LEU A 134 17.69 12.56 -3.92
C LEU A 134 17.81 14.01 -4.38
N PRO A 135 18.48 14.26 -5.51
CA PRO A 135 18.53 15.59 -6.11
C PRO A 135 17.12 16.13 -6.34
N SER A 136 16.92 17.40 -6.01
CA SER A 136 15.60 18.06 -6.16
C SER A 136 15.44 18.79 -7.50
N THR A 137 16.36 18.58 -8.46
CA THR A 137 16.30 19.22 -9.77
C THR A 137 15.08 18.71 -10.57
N PRO A 138 14.11 19.56 -10.86
CA PRO A 138 12.92 19.16 -11.59
C PRO A 138 13.25 18.88 -13.06
N ILE A 139 12.60 17.85 -13.63
CA ILE A 139 12.69 17.50 -15.05
C ILE A 139 11.42 18.02 -15.73
N ASN A 140 11.58 18.89 -16.71
CA ASN A 140 10.46 19.43 -17.49
C ASN A 140 10.11 18.48 -18.65
N ILE A 141 8.85 18.05 -18.70
CA ILE A 141 8.32 17.20 -19.77
C ILE A 141 7.07 17.89 -20.37
N GLY A 142 7.22 18.52 -21.52
CA GLY A 142 6.09 19.10 -22.25
C GLY A 142 5.24 20.13 -21.49
N GLY A 143 5.87 20.91 -20.60
CA GLY A 143 5.20 21.91 -19.75
C GLY A 143 4.82 21.40 -18.36
N ALA A 144 4.87 20.09 -18.11
CA ALA A 144 4.73 19.51 -16.77
C ALA A 144 6.08 19.23 -16.14
N VAL A 145 6.10 19.17 -14.81
CA VAL A 145 7.31 18.97 -14.01
C VAL A 145 7.22 17.64 -13.28
N ILE A 146 8.26 16.81 -13.39
CA ILE A 146 8.43 15.60 -12.61
C ILE A 146 9.72 15.66 -11.78
N THR A 147 9.65 15.26 -10.52
CA THR A 147 10.82 15.19 -9.66
C THR A 147 11.52 13.83 -9.77
N PRO A 148 12.83 13.73 -9.53
CA PRO A 148 13.54 12.44 -9.48
C PRO A 148 12.93 11.46 -8.47
N THR A 149 12.40 11.95 -7.34
CA THR A 149 11.66 11.13 -6.36
C THR A 149 10.41 10.51 -6.98
N GLN A 150 9.65 11.27 -7.77
CA GLN A 150 8.46 10.76 -8.46
C GLN A 150 8.82 9.70 -9.51
N VAL A 151 9.89 9.91 -10.27
CA VAL A 151 10.40 8.90 -11.22
C VAL A 151 10.80 7.62 -10.48
N MET A 152 11.50 7.76 -9.36
CA MET A 152 11.87 6.61 -8.52
C MET A 152 10.64 5.85 -8.02
N ILE A 153 9.59 6.55 -7.56
CA ILE A 153 8.33 5.92 -7.11
C ILE A 153 7.72 5.07 -8.23
N LEU A 154 7.60 5.62 -9.43
CA LEU A 154 7.07 4.90 -10.59
C LEU A 154 7.92 3.67 -10.93
N ALA A 155 9.24 3.80 -10.95
CA ALA A 155 10.17 2.72 -11.24
C ALA A 155 10.10 1.62 -10.16
N VAL A 156 10.16 1.98 -8.88
CA VAL A 156 10.08 1.02 -7.76
C VAL A 156 8.75 0.29 -7.77
N THR A 157 7.64 0.99 -8.04
CA THR A 157 6.31 0.38 -8.16
C THR A 157 6.27 -0.63 -9.30
N ALA A 158 6.76 -0.26 -10.48
CA ALA A 158 6.80 -1.16 -11.63
C ALA A 158 7.65 -2.41 -11.37
N ILE A 159 8.82 -2.25 -10.75
CA ILE A 159 9.71 -3.36 -10.37
C ILE A 159 9.04 -4.25 -9.32
N SER A 160 8.44 -3.66 -8.29
CA SER A 160 7.74 -4.41 -7.23
C SER A 160 6.57 -5.20 -7.78
N LEU A 161 5.78 -4.61 -8.68
CA LEU A 161 4.69 -5.27 -9.39
C LEU A 161 5.20 -6.43 -10.24
N ALA A 162 6.22 -6.21 -11.08
CA ALA A 162 6.79 -7.23 -11.95
C ALA A 162 7.34 -8.41 -11.11
N THR A 163 8.06 -8.10 -10.03
CA THR A 163 8.61 -9.10 -9.10
C THR A 163 7.50 -9.91 -8.44
N LEU A 164 6.43 -9.24 -7.98
CA LEU A 164 5.31 -9.93 -7.35
C LEU A 164 4.54 -10.81 -8.34
N MET A 165 4.27 -10.31 -9.54
CA MET A 165 3.60 -11.09 -10.59
C MET A 165 4.44 -12.32 -10.99
N TRP A 166 5.76 -12.16 -11.13
CA TRP A 166 6.66 -13.28 -11.35
C TRP A 166 6.63 -14.28 -10.19
N LEU A 167 6.69 -13.80 -8.95
CA LEU A 167 6.66 -14.64 -7.74
C LEU A 167 5.37 -15.47 -7.70
N VAL A 168 4.21 -14.84 -7.88
CA VAL A 168 2.91 -15.50 -7.79
C VAL A 168 2.69 -16.46 -8.96
N ASN A 169 3.07 -16.09 -10.20
CA ASN A 169 2.75 -16.89 -11.38
C ASN A 169 3.78 -18.01 -11.63
N SER A 170 5.07 -17.79 -11.34
CA SER A 170 6.14 -18.66 -11.80
C SER A 170 6.82 -19.49 -10.70
N THR A 171 6.68 -19.10 -9.41
CA THR A 171 7.41 -19.78 -8.32
C THR A 171 6.62 -20.92 -7.67
N LYS A 172 7.33 -21.76 -6.91
CA LYS A 172 6.71 -22.82 -6.08
C LYS A 172 5.83 -22.22 -4.99
N LEU A 173 6.26 -21.07 -4.41
CA LEU A 173 5.50 -20.35 -3.39
C LEU A 173 4.18 -19.83 -3.98
N GLY A 174 4.20 -19.23 -5.17
CA GLY A 174 3.00 -18.75 -5.84
C GLY A 174 2.00 -19.87 -6.16
N ARG A 175 2.48 -21.05 -6.57
CA ARG A 175 1.61 -22.22 -6.73
C ARG A 175 0.98 -22.66 -5.41
N ALA A 176 1.77 -22.69 -4.33
CA ALA A 176 1.27 -22.99 -2.99
C ALA A 176 0.25 -21.95 -2.49
N MET A 177 0.46 -20.66 -2.80
CA MET A 177 -0.49 -19.58 -2.51
C MET A 177 -1.84 -19.80 -3.20
N ARG A 178 -1.84 -20.08 -4.51
CA ARG A 178 -3.07 -20.34 -5.26
C ARG A 178 -3.80 -21.59 -4.77
N ALA A 179 -3.07 -22.68 -4.52
CA ALA A 179 -3.64 -23.90 -3.96
C ALA A 179 -4.28 -23.68 -2.57
N THR A 180 -3.61 -22.88 -1.72
CA THR A 180 -4.12 -22.54 -0.39
C THR A 180 -5.34 -21.61 -0.46
N ALA A 181 -5.38 -20.69 -1.42
CA ALA A 181 -6.51 -19.81 -1.68
C ALA A 181 -7.76 -20.59 -2.12
N GLU A 182 -7.59 -21.59 -2.99
CA GLU A 182 -8.67 -22.44 -3.49
C GLU A 182 -9.26 -23.31 -2.37
N ASN A 183 -8.43 -24.11 -1.71
CA ASN A 183 -8.84 -24.94 -0.58
C ASN A 183 -7.66 -25.31 0.32
N PRO A 184 -7.53 -24.68 1.51
CA PRO A 184 -6.42 -24.93 2.43
C PRO A 184 -6.33 -26.40 2.90
N ARG A 185 -7.47 -27.10 3.06
CA ARG A 185 -7.49 -28.49 3.52
C ARG A 185 -6.96 -29.43 2.44
N VAL A 186 -7.40 -29.25 1.19
CA VAL A 186 -6.92 -30.04 0.05
C VAL A 186 -5.45 -29.75 -0.21
N ALA A 187 -5.02 -28.48 -0.16
CA ALA A 187 -3.63 -28.12 -0.29
C ALA A 187 -2.74 -28.82 0.76
N ALA A 188 -3.20 -28.92 2.00
CA ALA A 188 -2.49 -29.63 3.07
C ALA A 188 -2.32 -31.14 2.76
N LEU A 189 -3.35 -31.77 2.20
CA LEU A 189 -3.27 -33.20 1.76
C LEU A 189 -2.25 -33.41 0.64
N MET A 190 -2.01 -32.38 -0.18
CA MET A 190 -0.99 -32.39 -1.25
C MET A 190 0.40 -31.98 -0.77
N GLY A 191 0.62 -31.87 0.56
CA GLY A 191 1.93 -31.56 1.16
C GLY A 191 2.26 -30.09 1.30
N VAL A 192 1.34 -29.17 0.94
CA VAL A 192 1.49 -27.74 1.22
C VAL A 192 1.24 -27.50 2.71
N LYS A 193 2.00 -26.59 3.32
CA LYS A 193 1.77 -26.12 4.70
C LYS A 193 1.03 -24.77 4.67
N PRO A 194 -0.31 -24.73 4.80
CA PRO A 194 -1.10 -23.49 4.65
C PRO A 194 -0.63 -22.37 5.58
N ASP A 195 -0.26 -22.69 6.82
CA ASP A 195 0.21 -21.71 7.79
C ASP A 195 1.49 -20.99 7.34
N MET A 196 2.44 -21.73 6.75
CA MET A 196 3.66 -21.12 6.21
C MET A 196 3.37 -20.23 5.00
N VAL A 197 2.44 -20.65 4.15
CA VAL A 197 2.03 -19.88 2.97
C VAL A 197 1.36 -18.58 3.38
N ILE A 198 0.47 -18.63 4.37
CA ILE A 198 -0.22 -17.44 4.89
C ILE A 198 0.80 -16.49 5.55
N SER A 199 1.70 -17.00 6.40
CA SER A 199 2.75 -16.17 7.00
C SER A 199 3.65 -15.52 5.94
N ALA A 200 4.03 -16.25 4.89
CA ALA A 200 4.81 -15.71 3.78
C ALA A 200 4.05 -14.59 3.04
N THR A 201 2.75 -14.73 2.88
CA THR A 201 1.90 -13.69 2.27
C THR A 201 1.87 -12.41 3.11
N PHE A 202 1.74 -12.53 4.43
CA PHE A 202 1.80 -11.40 5.35
C PHE A 202 3.17 -10.69 5.30
N ILE A 203 4.27 -11.45 5.22
CA ILE A 203 5.62 -10.93 5.08
C ILE A 203 5.77 -10.15 3.77
N ILE A 204 5.36 -10.73 2.65
CA ILE A 204 5.46 -10.09 1.33
C ILE A 204 4.60 -8.82 1.30
N GLY A 205 3.37 -8.88 1.81
CA GLY A 205 2.50 -7.71 1.93
C GLY A 205 3.15 -6.60 2.76
N ALA A 206 3.81 -6.95 3.87
CA ALA A 206 4.50 -5.98 4.72
C ALA A 206 5.71 -5.33 4.03
N ILE A 207 6.45 -6.08 3.22
CA ILE A 207 7.55 -5.54 2.42
C ILE A 207 7.02 -4.50 1.43
N LEU A 208 5.92 -4.80 0.73
CA LEU A 208 5.28 -3.85 -0.18
C LEU A 208 4.77 -2.60 0.55
N ALA A 209 4.16 -2.78 1.74
CA ALA A 209 3.70 -1.67 2.56
C ALA A 209 4.87 -0.80 3.05
N ALA A 210 5.99 -1.40 3.48
CA ALA A 210 7.17 -0.66 3.90
C ALA A 210 7.78 0.16 2.75
N ILE A 211 7.91 -0.44 1.55
CA ILE A 211 8.36 0.27 0.35
C ILE A 211 7.42 1.44 0.05
N ALA A 212 6.10 1.22 0.05
CA ALA A 212 5.12 2.26 -0.15
C ALA A 212 5.23 3.38 0.91
N GLY A 213 5.48 3.02 2.18
CA GLY A 213 5.67 3.97 3.28
C GLY A 213 6.88 4.86 3.11
N VAL A 214 8.02 4.28 2.70
CA VAL A 214 9.24 5.03 2.38
C VAL A 214 9.00 5.98 1.20
N MET A 215 8.33 5.49 0.14
CA MET A 215 8.01 6.31 -1.03
C MET A 215 7.05 7.44 -0.68
N TYR A 216 6.03 7.15 0.13
CA TYR A 216 5.05 8.12 0.60
C TYR A 216 5.74 9.22 1.44
N ALA A 217 6.55 8.84 2.42
CA ALA A 217 7.29 9.79 3.25
C ALA A 217 8.30 10.62 2.44
N SER A 218 8.98 10.01 1.46
CA SER A 218 9.91 10.71 0.56
C SER A 218 9.20 11.71 -0.35
N ASN A 219 7.97 11.40 -0.81
CA ASN A 219 7.21 12.26 -1.70
C ASN A 219 6.60 13.47 -0.96
N TYR A 220 6.09 13.25 0.25
CA TYR A 220 5.44 14.29 1.06
C TYR A 220 6.41 15.01 2.01
N GLY A 221 7.64 14.53 2.16
CA GLY A 221 8.66 15.14 3.03
C GLY A 221 8.36 15.03 4.51
N THR A 222 7.40 14.20 4.92
CA THR A 222 6.95 14.07 6.31
C THR A 222 6.61 12.64 6.67
N ALA A 223 6.85 12.27 7.95
CA ALA A 223 6.39 11.04 8.54
C ALA A 223 5.77 11.29 9.91
N GLN A 224 4.70 10.58 10.25
CA GLN A 224 4.01 10.70 11.54
C GLN A 224 3.34 9.38 11.94
N HIS A 225 2.97 9.28 13.22
CA HIS A 225 2.39 8.08 13.83
C HIS A 225 1.01 7.66 13.29
N SER A 226 0.28 8.54 12.61
CA SER A 226 -1.04 8.26 12.03
C SER A 226 -1.07 8.29 10.50
N MET A 227 0.10 8.40 9.85
CA MET A 227 0.18 8.58 8.40
C MET A 227 -0.30 7.38 7.59
N GLY A 228 -0.42 6.21 8.21
CA GLY A 228 -0.82 4.97 7.53
C GLY A 228 -2.31 4.82 7.33
N PHE A 229 -3.13 5.46 8.19
CA PHE A 229 -4.57 5.24 8.22
C PHE A 229 -5.29 5.65 6.93
N ILE A 230 -5.14 6.91 6.51
CA ILE A 230 -5.83 7.42 5.30
C ILE A 230 -5.33 6.75 4.02
N PRO A 231 -4.01 6.65 3.74
CA PRO A 231 -3.54 5.91 2.56
C PRO A 231 -3.90 4.43 2.61
N GLY A 232 -3.91 3.81 3.80
CA GLY A 232 -4.36 2.43 3.98
C GLY A 232 -5.83 2.25 3.61
N LEU A 233 -6.72 3.13 4.07
CA LEU A 233 -8.14 3.10 3.73
C LEU A 233 -8.36 3.31 2.22
N LYS A 234 -7.68 4.28 1.62
CA LYS A 234 -7.75 4.54 0.17
C LYS A 234 -7.24 3.36 -0.65
N ALA A 235 -6.14 2.77 -0.26
CA ALA A 235 -5.61 1.60 -0.95
C ALA A 235 -6.51 0.36 -0.80
N PHE A 236 -7.17 0.19 0.34
CA PHE A 236 -8.21 -0.83 0.49
C PHE A 236 -9.37 -0.57 -0.48
N THR A 237 -9.86 0.67 -0.56
CA THR A 237 -10.92 1.02 -1.52
C THR A 237 -10.47 0.81 -2.96
N ALA A 238 -9.20 1.11 -3.28
CA ALA A 238 -8.60 0.83 -4.58
C ALA A 238 -8.56 -0.67 -4.90
N ALA A 239 -8.22 -1.52 -3.92
CA ALA A 239 -8.24 -2.96 -4.09
C ALA A 239 -9.65 -3.50 -4.37
N VAL A 240 -10.66 -2.97 -3.65
CA VAL A 240 -12.08 -3.31 -3.88
C VAL A 240 -12.56 -2.82 -5.25
N PHE A 241 -12.21 -1.59 -5.60
CA PHE A 241 -12.51 -0.97 -6.90
C PHE A 241 -11.93 -1.76 -8.07
N GLY A 242 -10.69 -2.21 -7.92
CA GLY A 242 -10.01 -3.05 -8.92
C GLY A 242 -10.56 -4.46 -9.03
N GLY A 243 -11.15 -4.98 -7.96
CA GLY A 243 -11.61 -6.36 -7.81
C GLY A 243 -10.73 -7.11 -6.81
N ILE A 244 -11.19 -7.16 -5.56
CA ILE A 244 -10.42 -7.73 -4.45
C ILE A 244 -10.10 -9.21 -4.71
N GLY A 245 -8.84 -9.60 -4.48
CA GLY A 245 -8.33 -10.94 -4.80
C GLY A 245 -7.60 -11.03 -6.15
N ASN A 246 -7.79 -10.06 -7.06
CA ASN A 246 -7.08 -9.98 -8.33
C ASN A 246 -5.93 -8.96 -8.24
N LEU A 247 -4.69 -9.44 -8.37
CA LEU A 247 -3.48 -8.60 -8.26
C LEU A 247 -3.43 -7.50 -9.34
N ALA A 248 -3.75 -7.84 -10.59
CA ALA A 248 -3.78 -6.88 -11.68
C ALA A 248 -4.91 -5.84 -11.46
N GLY A 249 -6.06 -6.32 -10.97
CA GLY A 249 -7.17 -5.46 -10.58
C GLY A 249 -6.77 -4.44 -9.50
N ALA A 250 -6.08 -4.87 -8.45
CA ALA A 250 -5.63 -3.98 -7.39
C ALA A 250 -4.70 -2.87 -7.89
N VAL A 251 -3.81 -3.18 -8.83
CA VAL A 251 -2.93 -2.19 -9.46
C VAL A 251 -3.72 -1.19 -10.29
N VAL A 252 -4.59 -1.67 -11.16
CA VAL A 252 -5.46 -0.81 -11.98
C VAL A 252 -6.34 0.06 -11.11
N GLY A 253 -6.92 -0.52 -10.04
CA GLY A 253 -7.72 0.21 -9.07
C GLY A 253 -6.92 1.30 -8.35
N GLY A 254 -5.69 1.01 -7.93
CA GLY A 254 -4.79 1.97 -7.29
C GLY A 254 -4.43 3.13 -8.22
N ILE A 255 -4.04 2.83 -9.45
CA ILE A 255 -3.69 3.85 -10.45
C ILE A 255 -4.90 4.71 -10.79
N LEU A 256 -6.06 4.10 -11.03
CA LEU A 256 -7.28 4.84 -11.34
C LEU A 256 -7.72 5.71 -10.18
N LEU A 257 -7.67 5.22 -8.94
CA LEU A 257 -8.02 6.02 -7.77
C LEU A 257 -7.09 7.24 -7.64
N GLY A 258 -5.77 7.04 -7.80
CA GLY A 258 -4.81 8.15 -7.78
C GLY A 258 -5.04 9.17 -8.89
N LEU A 259 -5.39 8.73 -10.10
CA LEU A 259 -5.75 9.63 -11.21
C LEU A 259 -7.03 10.41 -10.92
N ILE A 260 -8.07 9.74 -10.44
CA ILE A 260 -9.36 10.38 -10.08
C ILE A 260 -9.14 11.42 -9.00
N GLU A 261 -8.37 11.09 -7.96
CA GLU A 261 -8.07 12.00 -6.85
C GLU A 261 -7.25 13.20 -7.32
N SER A 262 -6.22 12.98 -8.13
CA SER A 262 -5.36 14.05 -8.64
C SER A 262 -6.12 15.00 -9.58
N ILE A 263 -6.87 14.45 -10.54
CA ILE A 263 -7.69 15.26 -11.46
C ILE A 263 -8.78 15.98 -10.68
N GLY A 264 -9.46 15.30 -9.76
CA GLY A 264 -10.48 15.91 -8.89
C GLY A 264 -9.89 17.06 -8.08
N SER A 265 -8.76 16.87 -7.43
CA SER A 265 -8.05 17.90 -6.67
C SER A 265 -7.67 19.12 -7.52
N GLY A 266 -7.27 18.89 -8.77
CA GLY A 266 -6.82 19.95 -9.67
C GLY A 266 -7.93 20.78 -10.30
N TYR A 267 -9.13 20.24 -10.43
CA TYR A 267 -10.24 20.90 -11.17
C TYR A 267 -11.48 21.20 -10.31
N ILE A 268 -11.56 20.65 -9.10
CA ILE A 268 -12.77 20.81 -8.26
C ILE A 268 -13.03 22.28 -7.89
N GLY A 269 -11.98 23.07 -7.65
CA GLY A 269 -12.09 24.49 -7.38
C GLY A 269 -12.70 25.24 -8.57
N ASP A 270 -12.16 25.06 -9.75
CA ASP A 270 -12.63 25.70 -10.99
C ASP A 270 -14.08 25.29 -11.32
N LEU A 271 -14.46 24.03 -11.12
CA LEU A 271 -15.80 23.51 -11.40
C LEU A 271 -16.85 24.00 -10.41
N THR A 272 -16.46 24.32 -9.18
CA THR A 272 -17.38 24.71 -8.11
C THR A 272 -17.33 26.20 -7.76
N GLY A 273 -16.56 27.01 -8.53
CA GLY A 273 -16.35 28.42 -8.23
C GLY A 273 -15.67 28.66 -6.89
N ASP A 274 -14.66 27.84 -6.56
CA ASP A 274 -13.87 27.85 -5.31
C ASP A 274 -14.69 27.52 -4.03
N VAL A 275 -15.93 27.04 -4.17
CA VAL A 275 -16.72 26.58 -3.02
C VAL A 275 -16.16 25.30 -2.43
N LEU A 276 -15.66 24.39 -3.26
CA LEU A 276 -15.02 23.15 -2.85
C LEU A 276 -13.54 23.24 -3.17
N GLY A 277 -12.70 23.31 -2.15
CA GLY A 277 -11.23 23.29 -2.30
C GLY A 277 -10.68 21.87 -2.51
N SER A 278 -9.38 21.75 -2.74
CA SER A 278 -8.65 20.48 -2.92
C SER A 278 -8.80 19.49 -1.76
N HIS A 279 -9.19 19.95 -0.57
CA HIS A 279 -9.49 19.09 0.59
C HIS A 279 -10.66 18.13 0.35
N TYR A 280 -11.53 18.43 -0.63
CA TYR A 280 -12.67 17.58 -0.99
C TYR A 280 -12.35 16.54 -2.07
N ALA A 281 -11.09 16.46 -2.53
CA ALA A 281 -10.64 15.47 -3.52
C ALA A 281 -10.95 14.03 -3.09
N ASP A 282 -10.81 13.74 -1.80
CA ASP A 282 -11.14 12.43 -1.21
C ASP A 282 -12.61 12.08 -1.38
N ILE A 283 -13.50 13.03 -1.16
CA ILE A 283 -14.96 12.83 -1.31
C ILE A 283 -15.28 12.50 -2.77
N PHE A 284 -14.66 13.20 -3.71
CA PHE A 284 -14.84 12.93 -5.12
C PHE A 284 -14.39 11.49 -5.50
N ALA A 285 -13.22 11.07 -5.01
CA ALA A 285 -12.73 9.72 -5.23
C ALA A 285 -13.67 8.65 -4.65
N PHE A 286 -14.22 8.87 -3.45
CA PHE A 286 -15.18 7.95 -2.84
C PHE A 286 -16.54 7.94 -3.54
N ILE A 287 -17.03 9.07 -4.05
CA ILE A 287 -18.27 9.12 -4.84
C ILE A 287 -18.11 8.27 -6.10
N VAL A 288 -17.01 8.44 -6.84
CA VAL A 288 -16.74 7.65 -8.04
C VAL A 288 -16.66 6.16 -7.69
N LEU A 289 -16.01 5.82 -6.57
CA LEU A 289 -15.96 4.44 -6.07
C LEU A 289 -17.37 3.88 -5.83
N ILE A 290 -18.23 4.61 -5.11
CA ILE A 290 -19.61 4.18 -4.81
C ILE A 290 -20.37 3.94 -6.10
N ILE A 291 -20.29 4.86 -7.06
CA ILE A 291 -20.95 4.71 -8.36
C ILE A 291 -20.50 3.44 -9.06
N VAL A 292 -19.18 3.22 -9.14
CA VAL A 292 -18.65 2.04 -9.84
C VAL A 292 -19.04 0.74 -9.12
N LEU A 293 -18.96 0.68 -7.80
CA LEU A 293 -19.35 -0.52 -7.03
C LEU A 293 -20.85 -0.78 -7.07
N THR A 294 -21.68 0.26 -7.19
CA THR A 294 -23.12 0.10 -7.40
C THR A 294 -23.43 -0.50 -8.77
N LEU A 295 -22.70 -0.11 -9.80
CA LEU A 295 -22.86 -0.62 -11.16
C LEU A 295 -22.16 -1.96 -11.37
N ARG A 296 -21.02 -2.18 -10.70
CA ARG A 296 -20.19 -3.39 -10.78
C ARG A 296 -19.70 -3.82 -9.40
N PRO A 297 -20.50 -4.56 -8.62
CA PRO A 297 -20.16 -4.96 -7.26
C PRO A 297 -18.94 -5.89 -7.16
N SER A 298 -18.56 -6.56 -8.25
CA SER A 298 -17.32 -7.36 -8.31
C SER A 298 -16.05 -6.54 -8.54
N GLY A 299 -16.15 -5.22 -8.71
CA GLY A 299 -15.06 -4.35 -9.14
C GLY A 299 -14.79 -4.43 -10.65
N LEU A 300 -13.74 -3.71 -11.11
CA LEU A 300 -13.43 -3.60 -12.55
C LEU A 300 -12.94 -4.92 -13.17
N MET A 301 -12.11 -5.67 -12.43
CA MET A 301 -11.44 -6.90 -12.88
C MET A 301 -11.73 -8.09 -11.96
N GLY A 302 -12.73 -8.00 -11.08
CA GLY A 302 -13.14 -9.10 -10.23
C GLY A 302 -13.83 -10.20 -11.03
N GLU A 303 -13.63 -11.45 -10.64
CA GLU A 303 -14.37 -12.58 -11.19
C GLU A 303 -15.83 -12.49 -10.75
N ARG A 304 -16.75 -12.68 -11.69
CA ARG A 304 -18.15 -12.87 -11.36
C ARG A 304 -18.25 -14.19 -10.59
N VAL A 305 -18.58 -14.14 -9.31
CA VAL A 305 -19.01 -15.34 -8.59
C VAL A 305 -20.27 -15.81 -9.31
N ALA A 306 -20.15 -16.88 -10.08
CA ALA A 306 -21.33 -17.52 -10.64
C ALA A 306 -22.18 -17.93 -9.43
N ASP A 307 -23.42 -17.44 -9.37
CA ASP A 307 -24.39 -17.92 -8.42
C ASP A 307 -24.47 -19.44 -8.58
N ARG A 308 -23.81 -20.16 -7.70
CA ARG A 308 -24.04 -21.60 -7.55
C ARG A 308 -25.34 -21.70 -6.76
N ALA A 309 -26.44 -21.77 -7.54
CA ALA A 309 -27.75 -22.18 -7.03
C ALA A 309 -27.68 -23.62 -6.47
#